data_7e398e21e2686ccb046d65cbceb41a7e
#
_entry.id   7e398e21e2686ccb046d65cbceb41a7e
#
_cell.length_a   1.000
_cell.length_b   1.000
_cell.length_c   1.000
_cell.angle_alpha   90.00
_cell.angle_beta   90.00
_cell.angle_gamma   90.00
#
_symmetry.space_group_name_H-M   'P 1'
#
loop_
_entity.id
_entity.type
_entity.pdbx_description
1 polymer ?
#
loop_
_entity_poly.entity_id
_entity_poly.type
_entity_poly.pdbx_seq_one_letter_code
_entity_poly.pdbx_strand_id
1 'polypeptide(L)'
;MTFKFSPDAKVIVEPGSTLTLTDGTLLTSNYMGDPCNVAYTWQGVEVWGSQSNQSQNIMPLAVGKLIMNNSIIEYAICGVRAQKFYNPAVNLHRGGIIVATTGATFKNCIMDVEFLPYVNVYKDKT
;
A
#
# COMPACT_ATOMS: atom_id res chain seq x y z
N MET A 1 -14.78 -10.07 -5.34
CA MET A 1 -15.08 -8.73 -5.94
C MET A 1 -13.85 -8.24 -6.69
N THR A 2 -14.03 -7.73 -7.87
CA THR A 2 -12.93 -7.25 -8.72
C THR A 2 -13.04 -5.75 -8.95
N PHE A 3 -11.95 -5.02 -8.69
CA PHE A 3 -11.82 -3.60 -8.97
C PHE A 3 -10.79 -3.39 -10.07
N LYS A 4 -11.17 -2.71 -11.13
CA LYS A 4 -10.31 -2.42 -12.27
C LYS A 4 -9.95 -0.95 -12.31
N PHE A 5 -8.67 -0.65 -12.46
CA PHE A 5 -8.14 0.70 -12.37
C PHE A 5 -7.49 1.14 -13.68
N SER A 6 -7.68 2.40 -14.03
CA SER A 6 -6.96 3.02 -15.15
C SER A 6 -5.50 3.27 -14.78
N PRO A 7 -4.61 3.52 -15.77
CA PRO A 7 -3.18 3.70 -15.51
C PRO A 7 -2.83 4.81 -14.52
N ASP A 8 -3.64 5.86 -14.44
CA ASP A 8 -3.41 6.99 -13.54
C ASP A 8 -3.98 6.77 -12.15
N ALA A 9 -4.79 5.73 -11.96
CA ALA A 9 -5.49 5.49 -10.71
C ALA A 9 -4.58 4.89 -9.66
N LYS A 10 -4.82 5.26 -8.42
CA LYS A 10 -4.22 4.65 -7.23
C LYS A 10 -5.23 4.60 -6.10
N VAL A 11 -5.01 3.69 -5.17
CA VAL A 11 -5.74 3.63 -3.91
C VAL A 11 -4.87 4.24 -2.83
N ILE A 12 -5.42 5.14 -2.04
CA ILE A 12 -4.71 5.79 -0.94
C ILE A 12 -5.37 5.37 0.37
N VAL A 13 -4.56 4.82 1.26
CA VAL A 13 -4.96 4.54 2.64
C VAL A 13 -4.34 5.62 3.52
N GLU A 14 -5.15 6.59 3.90
CA GLU A 14 -4.70 7.76 4.65
C GLU A 14 -4.34 7.42 6.10
N PRO A 15 -3.53 8.26 6.76
CA PRO A 15 -3.24 8.09 8.18
C PRO A 15 -4.51 7.96 9.03
N GLY A 16 -4.53 7.01 9.94
CA GLY A 16 -5.69 6.71 10.78
C GLY A 16 -6.77 5.86 10.13
N SER A 17 -6.61 5.51 8.86
CA SER A 17 -7.57 4.68 8.13
C SER A 17 -7.06 3.26 7.96
N THR A 18 -7.99 2.32 7.88
CA THR A 18 -7.70 0.91 7.59
C THR A 18 -8.49 0.46 6.38
N LEU A 19 -7.80 -0.07 5.39
CA LEU A 19 -8.41 -0.76 4.25
C LEU A 19 -8.21 -2.25 4.43
N THR A 20 -9.30 -3.00 4.42
CA THR A 20 -9.25 -4.46 4.45
C THR A 20 -9.72 -5.00 3.12
N LEU A 21 -8.85 -5.75 2.44
CA LEU A 21 -9.21 -6.53 1.27
C LEU A 21 -9.64 -7.91 1.75
N THR A 22 -10.91 -8.20 1.59
CA THR A 22 -11.50 -9.46 2.05
C THR A 22 -11.25 -10.59 1.07
N ASP A 23 -11.56 -11.80 1.49
CA ASP A 23 -11.38 -13.02 0.73
C ASP A 23 -11.97 -12.91 -0.69
N GLY A 24 -11.13 -13.24 -1.68
CA GLY A 24 -11.50 -13.20 -3.10
C GLY A 24 -11.45 -11.82 -3.75
N THR A 25 -11.02 -10.78 -3.06
CA THR A 25 -10.88 -9.45 -3.67
C THR A 25 -9.68 -9.41 -4.62
N LEU A 26 -9.90 -8.84 -5.79
CA LEU A 26 -8.89 -8.61 -6.82
C LEU A 26 -8.83 -7.14 -7.18
N LEU A 27 -7.65 -6.53 -7.01
CA LEU A 27 -7.35 -5.19 -7.52
C LEU A 27 -6.46 -5.35 -8.76
N THR A 28 -6.91 -4.88 -9.90
CA THR A 28 -6.23 -5.11 -11.18
C THR A 28 -6.31 -3.90 -12.10
N SER A 29 -5.56 -3.94 -13.19
CA SER A 29 -5.62 -2.91 -14.23
C SER A 29 -6.80 -3.13 -15.16
N ASN A 30 -7.32 -2.04 -15.71
CA ASN A 30 -8.28 -2.08 -16.82
C ASN A 30 -7.66 -2.67 -18.10
N TYR A 31 -6.36 -2.53 -18.26
CA TYR A 31 -5.63 -2.95 -19.44
C TYR A 31 -4.72 -4.11 -19.05
N MET A 32 -5.16 -5.33 -19.33
CA MET A 32 -4.31 -6.51 -19.15
C MET A 32 -3.44 -6.69 -20.40
N GLY A 33 -2.15 -6.54 -20.21
CA GLY A 33 -1.17 -6.70 -21.28
C GLY A 33 0.17 -7.14 -20.71
N ASP A 34 1.26 -6.68 -21.30
CA ASP A 34 2.60 -6.96 -20.80
C ASP A 34 2.80 -6.35 -19.41
N PRO A 35 3.00 -7.16 -18.35
CA PRO A 35 3.16 -6.64 -17.00
C PRO A 35 4.41 -5.77 -16.81
N CYS A 36 5.37 -5.83 -17.73
CA CYS A 36 6.56 -4.97 -17.71
C CYS A 36 6.33 -3.64 -18.41
N ASN A 37 5.15 -3.43 -19.02
CA ASN A 37 4.83 -2.19 -19.72
C ASN A 37 3.92 -1.32 -18.85
N VAL A 38 4.44 -0.16 -18.43
CA VAL A 38 3.69 0.79 -17.58
C VAL A 38 2.37 1.26 -18.17
N ALA A 39 2.20 1.18 -19.50
CA ALA A 39 0.94 1.53 -20.16
C ALA A 39 -0.21 0.57 -19.79
N TYR A 40 0.11 -0.63 -19.31
CA TYR A 40 -0.87 -1.65 -18.91
C TYR A 40 -0.98 -1.82 -17.40
N THR A 41 -0.31 -0.97 -16.64
CA THR A 41 -0.31 -1.03 -15.18
C THR A 41 -1.02 0.18 -14.58
N TRP A 42 -1.60 -0.01 -13.41
CA TRP A 42 -2.10 1.08 -12.59
C TRP A 42 -1.07 1.44 -11.51
N GLN A 43 -1.31 2.50 -10.74
CA GLN A 43 -0.30 2.99 -9.80
C GLN A 43 -0.11 2.10 -8.57
N GLY A 44 -1.14 1.37 -8.16
CA GLY A 44 -1.13 0.53 -6.98
C GLY A 44 -1.71 1.20 -5.74
N VAL A 45 -1.41 0.63 -4.58
CA VAL A 45 -1.90 1.10 -3.28
C VAL A 45 -0.79 1.84 -2.56
N GLU A 46 -1.08 3.03 -2.07
CA GLU A 46 -0.21 3.78 -1.16
C GLU A 46 -0.80 3.72 0.25
N VAL A 47 -0.01 3.29 1.20
CA VAL A 47 -0.40 3.25 2.62
C VAL A 47 0.40 4.33 3.34
N TRP A 48 -0.26 5.43 3.65
CA TRP A 48 0.41 6.61 4.16
C TRP A 48 0.68 6.49 5.66
N GLY A 49 1.94 6.72 6.03
CA GLY A 49 2.32 6.89 7.42
C GLY A 49 2.02 8.28 7.93
N SER A 50 2.43 8.56 9.16
CA SER A 50 2.27 9.88 9.77
C SER A 50 3.22 10.92 9.15
N GLN A 51 2.90 12.18 9.32
CA GLN A 51 3.79 13.28 8.91
C GLN A 51 5.02 13.45 9.81
N SER A 52 4.99 12.83 10.97
CA SER A 52 6.08 12.81 11.94
C SER A 52 6.36 11.38 12.36
N ASN A 53 7.54 11.15 12.93
CA ASN A 53 7.88 9.83 13.47
C ASN A 53 6.98 9.52 14.66
N GLN A 54 5.93 8.77 14.43
CA GLN A 54 5.02 8.30 15.46
C GLN A 54 5.03 6.78 15.53
N SER A 55 4.77 6.26 16.69
CA SER A 55 4.69 4.83 16.88
C SER A 55 3.55 4.24 16.07
N GLN A 56 3.84 3.15 15.36
CA GLN A 56 2.81 2.36 14.68
C GLN A 56 1.89 1.61 15.66
N ASN A 57 2.27 1.56 16.93
CA ASN A 57 1.53 0.85 17.98
C ASN A 57 0.62 1.76 18.81
N ILE A 58 0.54 3.03 18.48
CA ILE A 58 -0.33 3.97 19.23
C ILE A 58 -1.78 3.81 18.78
N MET A 59 -2.68 3.82 19.75
CA MET A 59 -4.13 3.85 19.50
C MET A 59 -4.69 5.20 20.00
N PRO A 60 -5.50 5.92 19.22
CA PRO A 60 -5.93 5.57 17.86
C PRO A 60 -4.76 5.55 16.86
N LEU A 61 -4.91 4.75 15.82
CA LEU A 61 -3.86 4.53 14.83
C LEU A 61 -3.51 5.84 14.11
N ALA A 62 -2.22 6.22 14.16
CA ALA A 62 -1.74 7.46 13.53
C ALA A 62 -1.27 7.27 12.10
N VAL A 63 -1.17 6.04 11.63
CA VAL A 63 -0.71 5.66 10.29
C VAL A 63 -1.80 4.90 9.55
N GLY A 64 -1.71 4.88 8.22
CA GLY A 64 -2.59 4.05 7.41
C GLY A 64 -2.25 2.57 7.59
N LYS A 65 -3.25 1.72 7.39
CA LYS A 65 -3.11 0.27 7.50
C LYS A 65 -3.83 -0.43 6.36
N LEU A 66 -3.13 -1.32 5.69
CA LEU A 66 -3.69 -2.22 4.69
C LEU A 66 -3.69 -3.65 5.24
N ILE A 67 -4.82 -4.31 5.20
CA ILE A 67 -4.95 -5.73 5.53
C ILE A 67 -5.38 -6.48 4.28
N MET A 68 -4.61 -7.50 3.92
CA MET A 68 -4.91 -8.37 2.78
C MET A 68 -5.23 -9.77 3.29
N ASN A 69 -6.48 -10.16 3.15
CA ASN A 69 -6.96 -11.50 3.51
C ASN A 69 -7.30 -12.26 2.24
N ASN A 70 -6.46 -13.22 1.84
CA ASN A 70 -6.66 -14.05 0.66
C ASN A 70 -7.15 -13.22 -0.55
N SER A 71 -6.43 -12.17 -0.84
CA SER A 71 -6.73 -11.20 -1.88
C SER A 71 -5.54 -10.99 -2.80
N ILE A 72 -5.78 -10.41 -3.96
CA ILE A 72 -4.77 -10.25 -5.00
C ILE A 72 -4.67 -8.79 -5.42
N ILE A 73 -3.44 -8.30 -5.51
CA ILE A 73 -3.11 -7.03 -6.19
C ILE A 73 -2.24 -7.39 -7.38
N GLU A 74 -2.67 -7.01 -8.58
CA GLU A 74 -1.93 -7.34 -9.78
C GLU A 74 -1.86 -6.18 -10.78
N TYR A 75 -0.91 -6.28 -11.71
CA TYR A 75 -0.68 -5.30 -12.79
C TYR A 75 -0.52 -3.87 -12.29
N ALA A 76 0.13 -3.69 -11.14
CA ALA A 76 0.47 -2.38 -10.59
C ALA A 76 1.93 -2.03 -10.87
N ILE A 77 2.23 -0.74 -10.98
CA ILE A 77 3.62 -0.26 -11.00
C ILE A 77 4.28 -0.62 -9.67
N CYS A 78 3.61 -0.30 -8.55
CA CYS A 78 3.99 -0.80 -7.24
C CYS A 78 2.72 -1.31 -6.55
N GLY A 79 2.67 -2.61 -6.24
CA GLY A 79 1.49 -3.22 -5.63
C GLY A 79 1.08 -2.49 -4.37
N VAL A 80 1.99 -2.36 -3.42
CA VAL A 80 1.78 -1.56 -2.20
C VAL A 80 3.05 -0.77 -1.87
N ARG A 81 2.87 0.51 -1.62
CA ARG A 81 3.95 1.40 -1.17
C ARG A 81 3.60 1.95 0.21
N ALA A 82 4.47 1.69 1.19
CA ALA A 82 4.25 2.10 2.58
C ALA A 82 4.66 3.56 2.81
N GLN A 83 4.26 4.44 1.90
CA GLN A 83 4.43 5.89 2.00
C GLN A 83 3.55 6.60 0.97
N LYS A 84 3.47 7.91 1.11
CA LYS A 84 2.94 8.77 0.04
C LYS A 84 4.01 8.92 -1.04
N PHE A 85 3.71 8.50 -2.25
CA PHE A 85 4.57 8.74 -3.39
C PHE A 85 4.40 10.19 -3.85
N TYR A 86 5.29 11.00 -3.34
CA TYR A 86 5.35 12.42 -3.66
C TYR A 86 6.84 12.79 -3.80
N ASN A 87 7.19 14.01 -3.78
CA ASN A 87 8.56 14.49 -3.95
C ASN A 87 9.56 13.70 -3.06
N PRO A 88 10.61 13.08 -3.62
CA PRO A 88 11.59 12.31 -2.83
C PRO A 88 12.37 13.14 -1.80
N ALA A 89 12.36 14.46 -1.92
CA ALA A 89 12.99 15.32 -0.94
C ALA A 89 12.18 15.46 0.36
N VAL A 90 10.94 15.00 0.39
CA VAL A 90 10.06 15.15 1.54
C VAL A 90 9.75 13.78 2.13
N ASN A 91 10.38 13.46 3.25
CA ASN A 91 10.24 12.18 3.95
C ASN A 91 8.93 12.07 4.76
N LEU A 92 7.86 12.61 4.23
CA LEU A 92 6.57 12.62 4.91
C LEU A 92 5.77 11.35 4.62
N HIS A 93 4.92 10.97 5.56
CA HIS A 93 3.97 9.86 5.42
C HIS A 93 4.59 8.48 5.22
N ARG A 94 5.77 8.24 5.77
CA ARG A 94 6.37 6.89 5.85
C ARG A 94 5.78 6.11 7.02
N GLY A 95 5.95 4.82 7.01
CA GLY A 95 5.58 3.94 8.12
C GLY A 95 4.15 3.41 8.07
N GLY A 96 3.54 3.41 6.90
CA GLY A 96 2.28 2.69 6.71
C GLY A 96 2.41 1.21 7.06
N ILE A 97 1.35 0.62 7.58
CA ILE A 97 1.33 -0.78 8.02
C ILE A 97 0.69 -1.65 6.95
N ILE A 98 1.37 -2.74 6.60
CA ILE A 98 0.85 -3.75 5.67
C ILE A 98 0.78 -5.07 6.40
N VAL A 99 -0.41 -5.67 6.43
CA VAL A 99 -0.65 -7.00 7.00
C VAL A 99 -1.13 -7.90 5.89
N ALA A 100 -0.35 -8.89 5.55
CA ALA A 100 -0.71 -9.89 4.54
C ALA A 100 -0.91 -11.24 5.23
N THR A 101 -2.10 -11.78 5.12
CA THR A 101 -2.43 -13.09 5.66
C THR A 101 -2.28 -14.18 4.60
N THR A 102 -2.55 -15.43 4.98
CA THR A 102 -2.49 -16.58 4.07
C THR A 102 -3.30 -16.31 2.80
N GLY A 103 -2.68 -16.56 1.64
CA GLY A 103 -3.31 -16.35 0.34
C GLY A 103 -3.24 -14.93 -0.21
N ALA A 104 -2.69 -13.97 0.55
CA ALA A 104 -2.42 -12.64 0.01
C ALA A 104 -1.34 -12.74 -1.08
N THR A 105 -1.63 -12.18 -2.25
CA THR A 105 -0.78 -12.37 -3.43
C THR A 105 -0.55 -11.05 -4.16
N PHE A 106 0.70 -10.82 -4.56
CA PHE A 106 1.08 -9.82 -5.55
C PHE A 106 1.44 -10.54 -6.83
N LYS A 107 0.89 -10.09 -7.95
CA LYS A 107 1.05 -10.80 -9.21
C LYS A 107 1.23 -9.82 -10.36
N ASN A 108 2.22 -10.06 -11.22
CA ASN A 108 2.47 -9.25 -12.40
C ASN A 108 2.61 -7.75 -12.10
N CYS A 109 3.15 -7.40 -10.94
CA CYS A 109 3.52 -6.04 -10.61
C CYS A 109 4.96 -5.78 -11.05
N ILE A 110 5.28 -4.55 -11.42
CA ILE A 110 6.68 -4.15 -11.70
C ILE A 110 7.46 -4.21 -10.38
N MET A 111 6.86 -3.75 -9.31
CA MET A 111 7.35 -3.90 -7.94
C MET A 111 6.19 -4.36 -7.06
N ASP A 112 6.39 -5.39 -6.27
CA ASP A 112 5.30 -5.91 -5.43
C ASP A 112 5.05 -5.03 -4.22
N VAL A 113 6.08 -4.81 -3.41
CA VAL A 113 5.98 -4.00 -2.17
C VAL A 113 7.21 -3.11 -2.04
N GLU A 114 7.00 -1.86 -1.68
CA GLU A 114 8.06 -0.91 -1.38
C GLU A 114 7.93 -0.38 0.04
N PHE A 115 8.98 -0.60 0.83
CA PHE A 115 9.15 0.00 2.15
C PHE A 115 10.28 1.01 2.13
N LEU A 116 10.07 2.14 2.76
CA LEU A 116 11.10 3.15 2.94
C LEU A 116 11.50 3.24 4.42
N PRO A 117 12.73 3.70 4.69
CA PRO A 117 13.20 3.80 6.06
C PRO A 117 12.23 4.57 6.94
N TYR A 118 11.89 3.99 8.07
CA TYR A 118 11.00 4.58 9.05
C TYR A 118 11.51 4.30 10.45
N VAL A 119 11.55 5.33 11.30
CA VAL A 119 11.88 5.18 12.71
C VAL A 119 10.57 5.00 13.48
N ASN A 120 10.33 3.80 13.97
CA ASN A 120 9.18 3.50 14.80
C ASN A 120 9.50 3.92 16.24
N VAL A 121 8.97 5.05 16.65
CA VAL A 121 9.17 5.58 18.00
C VAL A 121 8.19 4.91 18.95
N TYR A 122 8.69 4.03 19.79
CA TYR A 122 7.89 3.49 20.88
C TYR A 122 7.70 4.55 21.96
N LYS A 123 6.47 4.87 22.23
CA LYS A 123 6.15 5.72 23.34
C LYS A 123 6.27 4.88 24.61
N ASP A 124 7.37 5.08 25.27
CA ASP A 124 7.59 4.63 26.62
C ASP A 124 7.67 3.12 26.88
N LYS A 125 8.86 2.73 27.19
CA LYS A 125 9.19 1.41 27.72
C LYS A 125 9.73 1.51 29.15
N THR A 126 9.16 2.38 29.91
CA THR A 126 9.45 2.32 31.33
C THR A 126 8.78 1.14 31.95
#